data_21d0c4f63dda4ea0d71d5f853377053f
#
_entry.id   21d0c4f63dda4ea0d71d5f853377053f
#
_cell.length_a   1.000
_cell.length_b   1.000
_cell.length_c   1.000
_cell.angle_alpha   90.00
_cell.angle_beta   90.00
_cell.angle_gamma   90.00
#
_symmetry.space_group_name_H-M   'P 1'
#
loop_
_entity.id
_entity.type
_entity.pdbx_description
1 polymer ?
#
loop_
_entity_poly.entity_id
_entity_poly.type
_entity_poly.pdbx_seq_one_letter_code
_entity_poly.pdbx_strand_id
1 'polypeptide(L)'
;MIALYPRLAYTSDDKQIYHSAYGMFYDGTVVCAGYALTYSAILNYLGIPCKYVISDEMSHAWNIVQINGKWYNVDLTYDDLYMTLGENAHSLIAHNCFLKSTAAMSGNTGIWHKGMSYPDGITCDDTTYDNAFWNDINTNIPVVNGNYYYIDCNVNNLKFNIVKRDKNGNTSLVCNDTYMTSGQRRVSSNPNNSSDKHYYNIFYSPLIGYNNRLYFANVNY
;
A
#
# COMPACT_ATOMS: atom_id res chain seq x y z
N MET A 1 2.94 5.10 -8.10
CA MET A 1 2.06 3.95 -7.78
C MET A 1 0.73 4.40 -7.16
N ILE A 2 0.72 5.18 -6.08
CA ILE A 2 -0.51 5.63 -5.40
C ILE A 2 -1.57 6.18 -6.38
N ALA A 3 -1.17 6.94 -7.40
CA ALA A 3 -2.09 7.47 -8.41
C ALA A 3 -2.73 6.41 -9.32
N LEU A 4 -2.20 5.19 -9.34
CA LEU A 4 -2.72 4.08 -10.15
C LEU A 4 -3.66 3.18 -9.34
N TYR A 5 -3.44 3.04 -8.03
CA TYR A 5 -4.27 2.17 -7.16
C TYR A 5 -5.79 2.34 -7.33
N PRO A 6 -6.34 3.55 -7.39
CA PRO A 6 -7.78 3.73 -7.54
C PRO A 6 -8.39 3.16 -8.83
N ARG A 7 -7.53 2.74 -9.77
CA ARG A 7 -7.94 2.24 -11.09
C ARG A 7 -7.51 0.80 -11.35
N LEU A 8 -6.78 0.20 -10.40
CA LEU A 8 -6.27 -1.16 -10.56
C LEU A 8 -7.25 -2.17 -9.98
N ALA A 9 -7.38 -3.27 -10.66
CA ALA A 9 -8.08 -4.46 -10.19
C ALA A 9 -7.11 -5.64 -10.23
N TYR A 10 -6.98 -6.35 -9.12
CA TYR A 10 -6.32 -7.64 -9.13
C TYR A 10 -7.24 -8.69 -9.78
N THR A 11 -6.66 -9.55 -10.60
CA THR A 11 -7.38 -10.65 -11.23
C THR A 11 -6.69 -11.99 -10.97
N SER A 12 -7.48 -13.05 -10.91
CA SER A 12 -6.99 -14.44 -10.97
C SER A 12 -6.96 -14.99 -12.39
N ASP A 13 -7.37 -14.19 -13.39
CA ASP A 13 -7.32 -14.59 -14.80
C ASP A 13 -5.85 -14.56 -15.29
N ASP A 14 -5.39 -15.66 -15.84
CA ASP A 14 -3.98 -15.87 -16.23
C ASP A 14 -3.68 -15.40 -17.66
N LYS A 15 -4.27 -14.30 -18.10
CA LYS A 15 -3.92 -13.71 -19.38
C LYS A 15 -2.51 -13.11 -19.33
N GLN A 16 -1.69 -13.38 -20.32
CA GLN A 16 -0.32 -12.91 -20.41
C GLN A 16 -0.18 -11.39 -20.25
N ILE A 17 -1.16 -10.61 -20.71
CA ILE A 17 -1.16 -9.16 -20.58
C ILE A 17 -1.15 -8.70 -19.11
N TYR A 18 -1.80 -9.44 -18.22
CA TYR A 18 -1.90 -9.11 -16.80
C TYR A 18 -0.61 -9.34 -16.01
N HIS A 19 0.33 -10.09 -16.59
CA HIS A 19 1.68 -10.28 -16.07
C HIS A 19 2.66 -9.18 -16.48
N SER A 20 2.18 -8.09 -17.06
CA SER A 20 3.03 -7.04 -17.63
C SER A 20 2.69 -5.65 -17.11
N ALA A 21 3.68 -4.74 -17.19
CA ALA A 21 3.44 -3.32 -16.93
C ALA A 21 2.42 -2.71 -17.90
N TYR A 22 2.34 -3.24 -19.13
CA TYR A 22 1.37 -2.79 -20.12
C TYR A 22 -0.08 -3.03 -19.64
N GLY A 23 -0.36 -4.21 -19.07
CA GLY A 23 -1.69 -4.53 -18.51
C GLY A 23 -2.12 -3.52 -17.44
N MET A 24 -1.19 -3.08 -16.59
CA MET A 24 -1.46 -2.07 -15.57
C MET A 24 -1.93 -0.73 -16.16
N PHE A 25 -1.27 -0.25 -17.22
CA PHE A 25 -1.58 1.06 -17.79
C PHE A 25 -2.72 1.04 -18.79
N TYR A 26 -2.91 -0.07 -19.51
CA TYR A 26 -3.87 -0.18 -20.59
C TYR A 26 -5.23 -0.66 -20.10
N ASP A 27 -5.24 -1.73 -19.31
CA ASP A 27 -6.47 -2.43 -18.90
C ASP A 27 -6.86 -2.15 -17.43
N GLY A 28 -5.91 -1.67 -16.64
CA GLY A 28 -6.11 -1.46 -15.21
C GLY A 28 -6.30 -2.76 -14.42
N THR A 29 -5.97 -3.91 -15.03
CA THR A 29 -6.12 -5.23 -14.43
C THR A 29 -4.78 -5.96 -14.50
N VAL A 30 -4.32 -6.46 -13.37
CA VAL A 30 -3.00 -7.10 -13.25
C VAL A 30 -2.98 -8.22 -12.21
N VAL A 31 -2.00 -9.08 -12.31
CA VAL A 31 -1.56 -10.03 -11.29
C VAL A 31 -0.29 -9.51 -10.58
N CYS A 32 0.22 -10.25 -9.60
CA CYS A 32 1.42 -9.90 -8.85
C CYS A 32 2.62 -9.50 -9.72
N ALA A 33 2.88 -10.24 -10.80
CA ALA A 33 3.94 -9.95 -11.74
C ALA A 33 3.78 -8.57 -12.42
N GLY A 34 2.55 -8.17 -12.76
CA GLY A 34 2.25 -6.86 -13.32
C GLY A 34 2.55 -5.71 -12.35
N TYR A 35 2.17 -5.87 -11.07
CA TYR A 35 2.56 -4.92 -10.01
C TYR A 35 4.08 -4.81 -9.90
N ALA A 36 4.76 -5.94 -9.75
CA ALA A 36 6.19 -5.97 -9.52
C ALA A 36 7.00 -5.41 -10.70
N LEU A 37 6.66 -5.75 -11.94
CA LEU A 37 7.33 -5.23 -13.13
C LEU A 37 7.10 -3.72 -13.30
N THR A 38 5.89 -3.24 -13.07
CA THR A 38 5.58 -1.82 -13.17
C THR A 38 6.34 -1.01 -12.12
N TYR A 39 6.34 -1.48 -10.88
CA TYR A 39 7.05 -0.83 -9.79
C TYR A 39 8.55 -0.77 -10.06
N SER A 40 9.13 -1.88 -10.50
CA SER A 40 10.53 -1.95 -10.89
C SER A 40 10.88 -0.95 -12.00
N ALA A 41 10.04 -0.87 -13.04
CA ALA A 41 10.26 0.06 -14.14
C ALA A 41 10.23 1.52 -13.67
N ILE A 42 9.25 1.89 -12.85
CA ILE A 42 9.12 3.26 -12.31
C ILE A 42 10.31 3.62 -11.42
N LEU A 43 10.69 2.76 -10.48
CA LEU A 43 11.79 3.05 -9.56
C LEU A 43 13.14 3.14 -10.27
N ASN A 44 13.41 2.22 -11.17
CA ASN A 44 14.64 2.25 -11.96
C ASN A 44 14.71 3.49 -12.87
N TYR A 45 13.59 3.92 -13.44
CA TYR A 45 13.52 5.19 -14.18
C TYR A 45 13.83 6.40 -13.30
N LEU A 46 13.43 6.37 -12.02
CA LEU A 46 13.73 7.41 -11.04
C LEU A 46 15.14 7.29 -10.42
N GLY A 47 15.95 6.31 -10.86
CA GLY A 47 17.30 6.08 -10.34
C GLY A 47 17.32 5.40 -8.96
N ILE A 48 16.21 4.82 -8.53
CA ILE A 48 16.10 4.04 -7.28
C ILE A 48 16.30 2.57 -7.62
N PRO A 49 17.37 1.92 -7.12
CA PRO A 49 17.62 0.51 -7.43
C PRO A 49 16.47 -0.38 -6.94
N CYS A 50 15.89 -1.10 -7.87
CA CYS A 50 14.78 -2.01 -7.62
C CYS A 50 14.97 -3.28 -8.44
N LYS A 51 14.77 -4.43 -7.82
CA LYS A 51 14.85 -5.75 -8.46
C LYS A 51 13.56 -6.52 -8.28
N TYR A 52 13.31 -7.37 -9.25
CA TYR A 52 12.18 -8.30 -9.26
C TYR A 52 12.56 -9.56 -8.48
N VAL A 53 11.66 -10.05 -7.67
CA VAL A 53 11.80 -11.27 -6.86
C VAL A 53 10.64 -12.21 -7.16
N ILE A 54 10.92 -13.50 -7.21
CA ILE A 54 9.91 -14.54 -7.36
C ILE A 54 10.02 -15.58 -6.25
N SER A 55 8.92 -16.21 -5.96
CA SER A 55 8.83 -17.44 -5.17
C SER A 55 7.99 -18.46 -5.93
N ASP A 56 8.62 -19.53 -6.36
CA ASP A 56 7.92 -20.65 -7.00
C ASP A 56 6.98 -21.34 -6.00
N GLU A 57 7.39 -21.41 -4.73
CA GLU A 57 6.58 -22.02 -3.67
C GLU A 57 5.24 -21.29 -3.47
N MET A 58 5.23 -19.97 -3.64
CA MET A 58 4.04 -19.14 -3.51
C MET A 58 3.35 -18.88 -4.84
N SER A 59 3.97 -19.22 -5.98
CA SER A 59 3.55 -18.75 -7.30
C SER A 59 3.33 -17.23 -7.31
N HIS A 60 4.27 -16.49 -6.74
CA HIS A 60 4.14 -15.06 -6.45
C HIS A 60 5.40 -14.26 -6.81
N ALA A 61 5.19 -12.97 -7.10
CA ALA A 61 6.25 -12.04 -7.44
C ALA A 61 6.07 -10.69 -6.75
N TRP A 62 7.20 -10.11 -6.32
CA TRP A 62 7.27 -8.80 -5.69
C TRP A 62 8.61 -8.11 -5.98
N ASN A 63 9.00 -7.12 -5.19
CA ASN A 63 10.23 -6.37 -5.41
C ASN A 63 11.11 -6.33 -4.16
N ILE A 64 12.40 -6.09 -4.39
CA ILE A 64 13.31 -5.53 -3.39
C ILE A 64 13.81 -4.17 -3.86
N VAL A 65 13.94 -3.24 -2.93
CA VAL A 65 14.32 -1.84 -3.17
C VAL A 65 15.52 -1.49 -2.31
N GLN A 66 16.50 -0.77 -2.89
CA GLN A 66 17.66 -0.33 -2.14
C GLN A 66 17.48 1.09 -1.60
N ILE A 67 17.57 1.25 -0.29
CA ILE A 67 17.53 2.53 0.41
C ILE A 67 18.80 2.65 1.26
N ASN A 68 19.59 3.71 1.03
CA ASN A 68 20.84 3.96 1.76
C ASN A 68 21.81 2.75 1.76
N GLY A 69 21.89 2.04 0.64
CA GLY A 69 22.76 0.86 0.49
C GLY A 69 22.23 -0.44 1.08
N LYS A 70 21.05 -0.44 1.70
CA LYS A 70 20.38 -1.61 2.27
C LYS A 70 19.19 -2.03 1.42
N TRP A 71 18.95 -3.32 1.32
CA TRP A 71 17.82 -3.85 0.55
C TRP A 71 16.64 -4.22 1.47
N TYR A 72 15.43 -3.93 1.00
CA TYR A 72 14.17 -4.18 1.69
C TYR A 72 13.15 -4.77 0.73
N ASN A 73 12.32 -5.67 1.23
CA ASN A 73 11.18 -6.18 0.48
C ASN A 73 10.08 -5.13 0.36
N VAL A 74 9.43 -5.10 -0.81
CA VAL A 74 8.21 -4.32 -1.07
C VAL A 74 7.26 -5.16 -1.90
N ASP A 75 6.10 -5.47 -1.36
CA ASP A 75 5.06 -6.20 -2.09
C ASP A 75 3.80 -5.37 -2.24
N LEU A 76 3.65 -4.77 -3.40
CA LEU A 76 2.49 -3.93 -3.70
C LEU A 76 1.20 -4.72 -3.89
N THR A 77 1.29 -5.99 -4.23
CA THR A 77 0.10 -6.85 -4.37
C THR A 77 -0.57 -7.07 -3.01
N TYR A 78 0.24 -7.37 -1.98
CA TYR A 78 -0.28 -7.54 -0.62
C TYR A 78 -0.62 -6.22 0.07
N ASP A 79 -0.02 -5.11 -0.33
CA ASP A 79 -0.36 -3.77 0.15
C ASP A 79 -1.58 -3.17 -0.57
N ASP A 80 -2.04 -3.79 -1.68
CA ASP A 80 -3.31 -3.43 -2.32
C ASP A 80 -4.49 -4.10 -1.62
N LEU A 81 -5.22 -3.32 -0.86
CA LEU A 81 -6.38 -3.81 -0.11
C LEU A 81 -7.57 -4.21 -1.00
N TYR A 82 -7.49 -3.99 -2.31
CA TYR A 82 -8.49 -4.47 -3.25
C TYR A 82 -8.67 -5.99 -3.19
N MET A 83 -7.59 -6.74 -3.03
CA MET A 83 -7.66 -8.20 -2.88
C MET A 83 -8.50 -8.66 -1.69
N THR A 84 -8.50 -7.87 -0.62
CA THR A 84 -9.20 -8.19 0.63
C THR A 84 -10.59 -7.58 0.69
N LEU A 85 -10.76 -6.39 0.14
CA LEU A 85 -11.94 -5.55 0.29
C LEU A 85 -12.73 -5.34 -1.02
N GLY A 86 -12.20 -5.84 -2.15
CA GLY A 86 -12.80 -5.70 -3.47
C GLY A 86 -12.89 -4.25 -3.93
N GLU A 87 -13.80 -3.94 -4.83
CA GLU A 87 -14.00 -2.61 -5.43
C GLU A 87 -14.12 -1.46 -4.41
N ASN A 88 -14.18 -1.79 -3.13
CA ASN A 88 -14.40 -0.87 -2.03
C ASN A 88 -13.13 -0.26 -1.49
N ALA A 89 -11.98 -0.80 -1.88
CA ALA A 89 -10.67 -0.42 -1.37
C ALA A 89 -9.88 0.52 -2.28
N HIS A 90 -10.48 1.05 -3.34
CA HIS A 90 -9.76 1.84 -4.37
C HIS A 90 -8.92 3.02 -3.85
N SER A 91 -9.13 3.47 -2.63
CA SER A 91 -8.34 4.53 -2.01
C SER A 91 -7.56 4.08 -0.77
N LEU A 92 -7.66 2.81 -0.41
CA LEU A 92 -6.94 2.25 0.73
C LEU A 92 -5.68 1.53 0.26
N ILE A 93 -4.59 1.76 0.97
CA ILE A 93 -3.28 1.18 0.70
C ILE A 93 -2.69 0.76 2.03
N ALA A 94 -2.46 -0.53 2.22
CA ALA A 94 -1.70 -1.01 3.36
C ALA A 94 -0.20 -0.71 3.18
N HIS A 95 0.55 -0.80 4.25
CA HIS A 95 2.00 -0.67 4.24
C HIS A 95 2.68 -1.79 5.01
N ASN A 96 1.99 -2.92 5.12
CA ASN A 96 2.48 -4.08 5.87
C ASN A 96 3.63 -4.79 5.16
N CYS A 97 3.71 -4.67 3.84
CA CYS A 97 4.75 -5.23 3.00
C CYS A 97 5.69 -4.17 2.43
N PHE A 98 5.70 -2.95 2.98
CA PHE A 98 6.50 -1.86 2.49
C PHE A 98 7.79 -1.69 3.29
N LEU A 99 8.96 -1.85 2.62
CA LEU A 99 10.31 -1.75 3.16
C LEU A 99 10.58 -2.72 4.34
N LYS A 100 10.27 -3.98 4.16
CA LYS A 100 10.41 -5.02 5.19
C LYS A 100 11.68 -5.84 5.06
N SER A 101 12.21 -6.28 6.21
CA SER A 101 13.22 -7.33 6.24
C SER A 101 12.64 -8.67 5.78
N THR A 102 13.52 -9.61 5.40
CA THR A 102 13.14 -11.00 5.13
C THR A 102 12.45 -11.64 6.33
N ALA A 103 12.94 -11.36 7.53
CA ALA A 103 12.37 -11.89 8.77
C ALA A 103 10.94 -11.39 9.01
N ALA A 104 10.68 -10.10 8.77
CA ALA A 104 9.35 -9.52 8.91
C ALA A 104 8.38 -10.05 7.85
N MET A 105 8.83 -10.24 6.60
CA MET A 105 8.00 -10.82 5.54
C MET A 105 7.68 -12.29 5.77
N SER A 106 8.58 -13.05 6.41
CA SER A 106 8.40 -14.47 6.72
C SER A 106 7.70 -14.73 8.05
N GLY A 107 7.50 -13.69 8.85
CA GLY A 107 7.10 -13.80 10.26
C GLY A 107 5.59 -13.84 10.47
N ASN A 108 5.22 -13.95 11.75
CA ASN A 108 3.87 -14.21 12.26
C ASN A 108 2.85 -13.06 12.11
N THR A 109 3.05 -12.09 11.25
CA THR A 109 2.18 -10.91 11.10
C THR A 109 1.05 -11.09 10.07
N GLY A 110 0.76 -12.33 9.66
CA GLY A 110 -0.27 -12.63 8.66
C GLY A 110 0.19 -12.52 7.21
N ILE A 111 1.43 -12.10 6.98
CA ILE A 111 2.09 -12.04 5.67
C ILE A 111 3.13 -13.16 5.66
N TRP A 112 2.94 -14.12 4.77
CA TRP A 112 3.69 -15.37 4.81
C TRP A 112 4.50 -15.54 3.53
N HIS A 113 5.48 -14.66 3.32
CA HIS A 113 6.40 -14.87 2.21
C HIS A 113 7.38 -15.99 2.57
N LYS A 114 7.49 -16.95 1.68
CA LYS A 114 8.38 -18.10 1.79
C LYS A 114 8.96 -18.47 0.42
N GLY A 115 9.97 -19.30 0.42
CA GLY A 115 10.66 -19.68 -0.82
C GLY A 115 11.27 -18.48 -1.55
N MET A 116 11.66 -17.44 -0.81
CA MET A 116 12.22 -16.21 -1.37
C MET A 116 13.60 -16.47 -1.97
N SER A 117 13.73 -16.24 -3.28
CA SER A 117 15.01 -16.30 -3.97
C SER A 117 15.40 -14.89 -4.43
N TYR A 118 16.38 -14.31 -3.75
CA TYR A 118 16.89 -13.01 -4.10
C TYR A 118 17.98 -13.09 -5.17
N PRO A 119 17.95 -12.20 -6.17
CA PRO A 119 18.98 -12.17 -7.20
C PRO A 119 20.34 -11.74 -6.64
N ASP A 120 21.41 -12.18 -7.29
CA ASP A 120 22.79 -11.72 -7.04
C ASP A 120 23.30 -11.91 -5.59
N GLY A 121 22.75 -12.86 -4.83
CA GLY A 121 23.13 -13.10 -3.43
C GLY A 121 22.75 -11.93 -2.49
N ILE A 122 21.82 -11.09 -2.89
CA ILE A 122 21.29 -10.00 -2.06
C ILE A 122 20.59 -10.58 -0.83
N THR A 123 20.70 -9.87 0.30
CA THR A 123 19.92 -10.14 1.52
C THR A 123 19.11 -8.91 1.91
N CYS A 124 17.95 -9.11 2.51
CA CYS A 124 17.09 -8.06 3.07
C CYS A 124 17.02 -8.23 4.59
N ASP A 125 18.18 -8.06 5.26
CA ASP A 125 18.32 -8.36 6.68
C ASP A 125 18.19 -7.13 7.59
N ASP A 126 18.16 -5.93 7.00
CA ASP A 126 18.01 -4.68 7.76
C ASP A 126 16.57 -4.49 8.24
N THR A 127 16.40 -4.32 9.56
CA THR A 127 15.11 -4.24 10.25
C THR A 127 14.63 -2.83 10.53
N THR A 128 15.33 -1.81 10.00
CA THR A 128 15.07 -0.38 10.30
C THR A 128 13.62 0.01 10.13
N TYR A 129 12.93 -0.56 9.14
CA TYR A 129 11.55 -0.20 8.80
C TYR A 129 10.51 -1.26 9.20
N ASP A 130 10.91 -2.35 9.84
CA ASP A 130 9.97 -3.43 10.20
C ASP A 130 8.84 -2.96 11.12
N ASN A 131 9.15 -2.02 12.04
CA ASN A 131 8.19 -1.41 12.96
C ASN A 131 7.96 0.09 12.63
N ALA A 132 7.97 0.45 11.36
CA ALA A 132 7.78 1.82 10.94
C ALA A 132 6.34 2.32 11.24
N PHE A 133 6.20 3.62 11.49
CA PHE A 133 4.93 4.24 11.87
C PHE A 133 3.82 4.06 10.82
N TRP A 134 4.19 3.83 9.57
CA TRP A 134 3.23 3.67 8.47
C TRP A 134 2.57 2.30 8.42
N ASN A 135 3.04 1.32 9.18
CA ASN A 135 2.50 -0.05 9.13
C ASN A 135 1.00 -0.11 9.46
N ASP A 136 0.56 0.74 10.39
CA ASP A 136 -0.83 0.80 10.84
C ASP A 136 -1.68 1.82 10.05
N ILE A 137 -1.10 2.43 9.00
CA ILE A 137 -1.78 3.42 8.18
C ILE A 137 -2.23 2.78 6.87
N ASN A 138 -3.54 2.79 6.64
CA ASN A 138 -4.14 2.21 5.44
C ASN A 138 -4.54 3.27 4.39
N THR A 139 -3.87 4.40 4.38
CA THR A 139 -4.05 5.47 3.40
C THR A 139 -2.71 5.88 2.83
N ASN A 140 -2.72 6.56 1.69
CA ASN A 140 -1.48 7.13 1.18
C ASN A 140 -0.89 8.17 2.14
N ILE A 141 0.44 8.29 2.12
CA ILE A 141 1.20 9.15 3.03
C ILE A 141 2.03 10.16 2.22
N PRO A 142 1.43 11.24 1.72
CA PRO A 142 2.19 12.28 1.03
C PRO A 142 3.15 12.99 1.97
N VAL A 143 4.30 13.40 1.42
CA VAL A 143 5.29 14.21 2.11
C VAL A 143 5.20 15.65 1.60
N VAL A 144 4.96 16.61 2.51
CA VAL A 144 4.91 18.04 2.19
C VAL A 144 5.78 18.79 3.18
N ASN A 145 6.73 19.58 2.68
CA ASN A 145 7.70 20.31 3.49
C ASN A 145 8.42 19.44 4.54
N GLY A 146 8.78 18.20 4.17
CA GLY A 146 9.46 17.26 5.06
C GLY A 146 8.59 16.66 6.19
N ASN A 147 7.29 16.89 6.15
CA ASN A 147 6.33 16.27 7.07
C ASN A 147 5.47 15.25 6.33
N TYR A 148 5.12 14.20 7.03
CA TYR A 148 4.20 13.16 6.56
C TYR A 148 2.77 13.55 6.88
N TYR A 149 1.85 13.26 5.97
CA TYR A 149 0.41 13.47 6.17
C TYR A 149 -0.33 12.18 5.86
N TYR A 150 -1.30 11.84 6.68
CA TYR A 150 -2.12 10.64 6.49
C TYR A 150 -3.50 10.84 7.11
N ILE A 151 -4.40 9.95 6.77
CA ILE A 151 -5.73 9.93 7.34
C ILE A 151 -5.72 8.89 8.45
N ASP A 152 -6.04 9.34 9.67
CA ASP A 152 -6.32 8.49 10.81
C ASP A 152 -7.84 8.27 10.88
N CYS A 153 -8.24 7.00 10.72
CA CYS A 153 -9.63 6.59 10.73
C CYS A 153 -9.99 6.01 12.08
N ASN A 154 -10.81 6.72 12.83
CA ASN A 154 -11.42 6.14 14.00
C ASN A 154 -12.65 5.34 13.59
N VAL A 155 -12.49 4.03 13.43
CA VAL A 155 -13.53 3.10 12.98
C VAL A 155 -14.75 3.03 13.92
N ASN A 156 -14.59 3.40 15.21
CA ASN A 156 -15.67 3.30 16.19
C ASN A 156 -16.70 4.42 16.06
N ASN A 157 -16.29 5.60 15.60
CA ASN A 157 -17.16 6.76 15.45
C ASN A 157 -17.24 7.29 14.01
N LEU A 158 -16.61 6.59 13.08
CA LEU A 158 -16.52 6.96 11.65
C LEU A 158 -15.96 8.38 11.43
N LYS A 159 -15.10 8.83 12.34
CA LYS A 159 -14.44 10.12 12.23
C LYS A 159 -13.07 9.96 11.63
N PHE A 160 -12.79 10.84 10.70
CA PHE A 160 -11.54 10.86 9.96
C PHE A 160 -10.78 12.12 10.27
N ASN A 161 -9.54 11.94 10.66
CA ASN A 161 -8.66 13.04 10.99
C ASN A 161 -7.51 13.08 9.99
N ILE A 162 -7.18 14.26 9.48
CA ILE A 162 -5.94 14.43 8.77
C ILE A 162 -4.86 14.75 9.79
N VAL A 163 -3.88 13.89 9.89
CA VAL A 163 -2.77 13.98 10.83
C VAL A 163 -1.51 14.38 10.08
N LYS A 164 -0.78 15.33 10.65
CA LYS A 164 0.60 15.66 10.27
C LYS A 164 1.55 14.99 11.26
N ARG A 165 2.60 14.35 10.76
CA ARG A 165 3.72 13.82 11.53
C ARG A 165 5.01 14.48 11.07
N ASP A 166 5.75 15.09 11.97
CA ASP A 166 7.04 15.71 11.68
C ASP A 166 8.18 14.65 11.62
N LYS A 167 9.37 15.09 11.23
CA LYS A 167 10.58 14.24 11.17
C LYS A 167 11.01 13.67 12.52
N ASN A 168 10.59 14.26 13.62
CA ASN A 168 10.91 13.83 14.98
C ASN A 168 9.85 12.85 15.52
N GLY A 169 8.80 12.58 14.74
CA GLY A 169 7.72 11.69 15.12
C GLY A 169 6.57 12.37 15.87
N ASN A 170 6.61 13.68 16.10
CA ASN A 170 5.50 14.39 16.74
C ASN A 170 4.32 14.49 15.78
N THR A 171 3.15 14.22 16.29
CA THR A 171 1.90 14.29 15.53
C THR A 171 1.07 15.50 15.92
N SER A 172 0.37 16.06 14.95
CA SER A 172 -0.60 17.14 15.17
C SER A 172 -1.79 16.97 14.24
N LEU A 173 -2.95 17.38 14.71
CA LEU A 173 -4.17 17.36 13.94
C LEU A 173 -4.17 18.54 12.96
N VAL A 174 -4.41 18.26 11.69
CA VAL A 174 -4.54 19.28 10.63
C VAL A 174 -6.01 19.61 10.40
N CYS A 175 -6.83 18.58 10.34
CA CYS A 175 -8.28 18.72 10.17
C CYS A 175 -8.95 17.57 10.90
N ASN A 176 -10.00 17.88 11.64
CA ASN A 176 -10.80 16.91 12.36
C ASN A 176 -12.20 16.82 11.77
N ASP A 177 -12.86 15.70 12.05
CA ASP A 177 -14.24 15.47 11.64
C ASP A 177 -14.52 15.70 10.15
N THR A 178 -13.52 15.44 9.29
CA THR A 178 -13.72 15.49 7.85
C THR A 178 -14.57 14.30 7.42
N TYR A 179 -15.74 14.59 6.90
CA TYR A 179 -16.55 13.58 6.22
C TYR A 179 -16.01 13.41 4.81
N MET A 180 -15.44 12.26 4.53
CA MET A 180 -15.02 11.94 3.18
C MET A 180 -16.04 10.97 2.57
N THR A 181 -16.78 11.49 1.64
CA THR A 181 -17.84 10.94 0.77
C THR A 181 -18.30 9.49 0.91
N SER A 182 -19.54 9.43 1.14
CA SER A 182 -20.68 8.61 0.72
C SER A 182 -20.39 7.28 0.03
N GLY A 183 -20.39 6.29 0.82
CA GLY A 183 -20.63 4.91 0.48
C GLY A 183 -20.49 4.12 1.75
N GLN A 184 -21.57 3.91 2.49
CA GLN A 184 -21.54 2.94 3.57
C GLN A 184 -21.26 1.58 2.95
N ARG A 185 -20.15 0.96 3.29
CA ARG A 185 -19.85 -0.36 2.86
C ARG A 185 -19.44 -1.26 4.03
N ARG A 186 -19.99 -2.47 3.97
CA ARG A 186 -19.81 -3.50 4.95
C ARG A 186 -18.47 -4.20 4.71
N VAL A 187 -17.56 -4.07 5.64
CA VAL A 187 -16.32 -4.84 5.66
C VAL A 187 -16.37 -5.76 6.87
N SER A 188 -16.10 -7.04 6.67
CA SER A 188 -15.92 -7.96 7.78
C SER A 188 -14.45 -7.90 8.21
N SER A 189 -14.19 -7.67 9.49
CA SER A 189 -12.84 -7.77 10.07
C SER A 189 -12.30 -9.20 10.04
N ASN A 190 -13.20 -10.17 9.83
CA ASN A 190 -12.87 -11.57 9.63
C ASN A 190 -13.66 -12.08 8.42
N PRO A 191 -13.02 -12.37 7.28
CA PRO A 191 -13.69 -12.87 6.07
C PRO A 191 -14.40 -14.20 6.30
N ASN A 192 -14.05 -14.93 7.35
CA ASN A 192 -14.67 -16.21 7.72
C ASN A 192 -15.83 -16.06 8.71
N ASN A 193 -16.12 -14.85 9.20
CA ASN A 193 -17.21 -14.60 10.14
C ASN A 193 -18.27 -13.67 9.53
N SER A 194 -19.35 -14.25 9.04
CA SER A 194 -20.46 -13.51 8.42
C SER A 194 -21.25 -12.62 9.38
N SER A 195 -21.05 -12.74 10.70
CA SER A 195 -21.73 -11.95 11.74
C SER A 195 -20.97 -10.69 12.17
N ASP A 196 -19.66 -10.61 11.86
CA ASP A 196 -18.81 -9.47 12.20
C ASP A 196 -18.81 -8.46 11.04
N LYS A 197 -19.80 -7.58 11.07
CA LYS A 197 -20.09 -6.65 9.99
C LYS A 197 -19.76 -5.24 10.43
N HIS A 198 -18.56 -4.78 10.12
CA HIS A 198 -18.21 -3.38 10.27
C HIS A 198 -18.50 -2.62 8.96
N TYR A 199 -19.11 -1.45 9.09
CA TYR A 199 -19.33 -0.55 7.98
C TYR A 199 -18.23 0.51 8.01
N TYR A 200 -17.47 0.63 6.92
CA TYR A 200 -16.49 1.69 6.75
C TYR A 200 -16.96 2.66 5.68
N ASN A 201 -16.77 3.93 5.91
CA ASN A 201 -16.85 4.92 4.85
C ASN A 201 -15.57 4.81 4.01
N ILE A 202 -15.70 4.56 2.74
CA ILE A 202 -14.58 4.40 1.84
C ILE A 202 -14.23 5.76 1.24
N PHE A 203 -12.95 6.08 1.33
CA PHE A 203 -12.41 7.31 0.78
C PHE A 203 -12.15 7.17 -0.71
N TYR A 204 -12.76 8.04 -1.50
CA TYR A 204 -12.48 8.14 -2.92
C TYR A 204 -11.44 9.22 -3.26
N SER A 205 -10.95 9.97 -2.27
CA SER A 205 -9.98 11.02 -2.49
C SER A 205 -8.74 10.82 -1.62
N PRO A 206 -7.63 10.39 -2.21
CA PRO A 206 -6.36 10.32 -1.50
C PRO A 206 -5.88 11.72 -1.14
N LEU A 207 -5.06 11.82 -0.10
CA LEU A 207 -4.29 13.02 0.17
C LEU A 207 -3.25 13.21 -0.94
N ILE A 208 -3.12 14.40 -1.48
CA ILE A 208 -2.15 14.71 -2.52
C ILE A 208 -1.21 15.81 -2.05
N GLY A 209 0.09 15.52 -2.02
CA GLY A 209 1.13 16.52 -1.83
C GLY A 209 1.63 17.03 -3.18
N TYR A 210 1.51 18.33 -3.45
CA TYR A 210 2.02 18.96 -4.65
C TYR A 210 2.44 20.40 -4.39
N ASN A 211 3.57 20.83 -4.91
CA ASN A 211 4.10 22.20 -4.74
C ASN A 211 4.03 22.71 -3.30
N ASN A 212 4.53 21.93 -2.35
CA ASN A 212 4.52 22.22 -0.92
C ASN A 212 3.13 22.50 -0.32
N ARG A 213 2.07 21.97 -0.94
CA ARG A 213 0.70 22.04 -0.46
C ARG A 213 0.10 20.64 -0.34
N LEU A 214 -0.81 20.49 0.61
CA LEU A 214 -1.63 19.31 0.77
C LEU A 214 -3.02 19.57 0.18
N TYR A 215 -3.47 18.68 -0.68
CA TYR A 215 -4.79 18.72 -1.30
C TYR A 215 -5.60 17.51 -0.85
N PHE A 216 -6.85 17.73 -0.55
CA PHE A 216 -7.83 16.68 -0.25
C PHE A 216 -9.23 17.16 -0.58
N ALA A 217 -10.13 16.24 -0.88
CA ALA A 217 -11.55 16.58 -1.04
C ALA A 217 -12.20 16.55 0.35
N ASN A 218 -12.90 17.62 0.68
CA ASN A 218 -13.77 17.69 1.84
C ASN A 218 -15.21 17.79 1.33
N VAL A 219 -16.06 16.88 1.73
CA VAL A 219 -17.49 16.93 1.39
C VAL A 219 -18.24 17.41 2.61
N ASN A 220 -18.61 18.68 2.58
CA ASN A 220 -19.59 19.22 3.52
C ASN A 220 -20.98 18.83 3.01
N TYR A 221 -21.72 18.09 3.78
CA TYR A 221 -23.17 17.89 3.61
C TYR A 221 -23.95 18.98 4.36
#